data_df6cef17b7f5c9a814ace16f2ec669c6
#
_entry.id   df6cef17b7f5c9a814ace16f2ec669c6
#
_cell.length_a   1.000
_cell.length_b   1.000
_cell.length_c   1.000
_cell.angle_alpha   90.00
_cell.angle_beta   90.00
_cell.angle_gamma   90.00
#
_symmetry.space_group_name_H-M   'P 1'
#
loop_
_entity.id
_entity.type
_entity.pdbx_description
1 polymer ?
#
loop_
_entity_poly.entity_id
_entity_poly.type
_entity_poly.pdbx_seq_one_letter_code
_entity_poly.pdbx_strand_id
1 'polypeptide(L)'
;MEKNSYTVEEAAKLKSRTPQFIREQIKAGKIPGCTATKIGPKNWSYDIPKLAFDNHLRGANALDIESIKVAVKVAFKEVLEEMAKELVERRLATN
;
A
#
# COMPACT_ATOMS: atom_id res chain seq x y z
N MET A 1 23.43 -1.70 13.60
CA MET A 1 22.82 -2.21 12.36
C MET A 1 21.33 -1.97 12.41
N GLU A 2 20.81 -1.35 11.38
CA GLU A 2 19.37 -1.22 11.24
C GLU A 2 18.78 -2.57 10.87
N LYS A 3 17.74 -2.96 11.59
CA LYS A 3 17.00 -4.17 11.25
C LYS A 3 16.11 -3.89 10.06
N ASN A 4 16.12 -4.77 9.06
CA ASN A 4 15.22 -4.68 7.93
C ASN A 4 13.84 -5.31 8.22
N SER A 5 13.59 -5.65 9.47
CA SER A 5 12.36 -6.30 9.91
C SER A 5 11.80 -5.61 11.15
N TYR A 6 10.48 -5.61 11.28
CA TYR A 6 9.82 -5.17 12.50
C TYR A 6 9.66 -6.33 13.46
N THR A 7 9.62 -6.02 14.75
CA THR A 7 9.12 -6.97 15.75
C THR A 7 7.60 -6.99 15.70
N VAL A 8 7.00 -8.03 16.29
CA VAL A 8 5.52 -8.11 16.36
C VAL A 8 4.96 -6.90 17.10
N GLU A 9 5.62 -6.48 18.16
CA GLU A 9 5.22 -5.33 18.97
C GLU A 9 5.30 -4.02 18.17
N GLU A 10 6.35 -3.83 17.39
CA GLU A 10 6.50 -2.66 16.52
C GLU A 10 5.41 -2.63 15.45
N ALA A 11 5.16 -3.77 14.81
CA ALA A 11 4.12 -3.91 13.80
C ALA A 11 2.73 -3.63 14.40
N ALA A 12 2.47 -4.11 15.61
CA ALA A 12 1.21 -3.87 16.31
C ALA A 12 0.98 -2.37 16.54
N LYS A 13 2.00 -1.66 16.96
CA LYS A 13 1.91 -0.20 17.16
C LYS A 13 1.63 0.53 15.87
N LEU A 14 2.32 0.17 14.79
CA LEU A 14 2.12 0.80 13.48
C LEU A 14 0.73 0.59 12.94
N LYS A 15 0.13 -0.57 13.20
CA LYS A 15 -1.21 -0.89 12.74
C LYS A 15 -2.30 -0.52 13.74
N SER A 16 -1.93 -0.03 14.91
CA SER A 16 -2.84 0.27 16.02
C SER A 16 -3.67 -0.96 16.43
N ARG A 17 -3.01 -2.10 16.51
CA ARG A 17 -3.61 -3.37 16.89
C ARG A 17 -2.78 -4.03 17.98
N THR A 18 -3.27 -5.14 18.53
CA THR A 18 -2.54 -5.89 19.53
C THR A 18 -1.50 -6.79 18.88
N PRO A 19 -0.40 -7.15 19.60
CA PRO A 19 0.56 -8.12 19.08
C PRO A 19 -0.08 -9.47 18.72
N GLN A 20 -1.06 -9.92 19.50
CA GLN A 20 -1.78 -11.16 19.21
C GLN A 20 -2.50 -11.09 17.86
N PHE A 21 -3.12 -9.95 17.54
CA PHE A 21 -3.77 -9.74 16.25
C PHE A 21 -2.75 -9.88 15.11
N ILE A 22 -1.58 -9.27 15.26
CA ILE A 22 -0.53 -9.35 14.22
C ILE A 22 -0.08 -10.79 14.02
N ARG A 23 0.16 -11.53 15.11
CA ARG A 23 0.55 -12.94 15.03
C ARG A 23 -0.49 -13.77 14.27
N GLU A 24 -1.74 -13.57 14.58
CA GLU A 24 -2.85 -14.29 13.92
C GLU A 24 -2.96 -13.95 12.46
N GLN A 25 -2.81 -12.68 12.10
CA GLN A 25 -2.86 -12.24 10.71
C GLN A 25 -1.73 -12.83 9.88
N ILE A 26 -0.52 -12.88 10.44
CA ILE A 26 0.64 -13.47 9.76
C ILE A 26 0.45 -14.98 9.58
N LYS A 27 -0.01 -15.67 10.62
CA LYS A 27 -0.30 -17.12 10.54
C LYS A 27 -1.36 -17.44 9.50
N ALA A 28 -2.33 -16.56 9.36
CA ALA A 28 -3.42 -16.75 8.39
C ALA A 28 -3.01 -16.35 6.96
N GLY A 29 -1.79 -15.84 6.77
CA GLY A 29 -1.31 -15.41 5.46
C GLY A 29 -1.96 -14.15 4.93
N LYS A 30 -2.54 -13.34 5.82
CA LYS A 30 -3.24 -12.11 5.44
C LYS A 30 -2.33 -10.90 5.25
N ILE A 31 -1.07 -11.00 5.67
CA ILE A 31 -0.09 -9.93 5.48
C ILE A 31 0.93 -10.41 4.46
N PRO A 32 0.85 -9.96 3.21
CA PRO A 32 1.78 -10.40 2.15
C PRO A 32 3.23 -10.08 2.49
N GLY A 33 4.12 -11.03 2.22
CA GLY A 33 5.55 -10.86 2.47
C GLY A 33 5.98 -11.13 3.90
N CYS A 34 5.05 -11.28 4.84
CA CYS A 34 5.35 -11.65 6.22
C CYS A 34 5.09 -13.14 6.40
N THR A 35 5.95 -13.80 7.17
CA THR A 35 5.86 -15.24 7.39
C THR A 35 5.89 -15.59 8.86
N ALA A 36 5.25 -16.70 9.21
CA ALA A 36 5.30 -17.30 10.53
C ALA A 36 5.78 -18.73 10.37
N THR A 37 6.83 -19.08 11.09
CA THR A 37 7.44 -20.40 11.05
C THR A 37 7.39 -21.04 12.42
N LYS A 38 6.89 -22.26 12.51
CA LYS A 38 6.87 -23.00 13.76
C LYS A 38 8.26 -23.53 14.06
N ILE A 39 8.85 -23.09 15.16
CA ILE A 39 10.20 -23.47 15.57
C ILE A 39 10.24 -24.46 16.73
N GLY A 40 9.09 -24.80 17.30
CA GLY A 40 8.97 -25.75 18.40
C GLY A 40 7.53 -26.12 18.62
N PRO A 41 7.23 -26.98 19.62
CA PRO A 41 5.86 -27.44 19.85
C PRO A 41 4.85 -26.31 20.12
N LYS A 42 5.31 -25.22 20.70
CA LYS A 42 4.46 -24.07 21.04
C LYS A 42 5.06 -22.73 20.61
N ASN A 43 6.22 -22.75 19.96
CA ASN A 43 6.94 -21.53 19.61
C ASN A 43 6.87 -21.24 18.12
N TRP A 44 6.69 -19.96 17.80
CA TRP A 44 6.63 -19.47 16.43
C TRP A 44 7.65 -18.33 16.24
N SER A 45 8.26 -18.30 15.09
CA SER A 45 9.11 -17.20 14.66
C SER A 45 8.36 -16.40 13.60
N TYR A 46 8.39 -15.08 13.73
CA TYR A 46 7.71 -14.19 12.79
C TYR A 46 8.73 -13.36 12.04
N ASP A 47 8.64 -13.35 10.73
CA ASP A 47 9.46 -12.52 9.87
C ASP A 47 8.56 -11.44 9.26
N ILE A 48 8.83 -10.19 9.62
CA ILE A 48 8.03 -9.03 9.20
C ILE A 48 8.96 -8.04 8.50
N PRO A 49 9.28 -8.25 7.22
CA PRO A 49 10.14 -7.31 6.49
C PRO A 49 9.51 -5.92 6.48
N LYS A 50 10.29 -4.90 6.79
CA LYS A 50 9.80 -3.51 6.85
C LYS A 50 9.12 -3.10 5.56
N LEU A 51 9.75 -3.38 4.43
CA LEU A 51 9.20 -3.00 3.14
C LEU A 51 7.84 -3.67 2.89
N ALA A 52 7.75 -4.99 3.15
CA ALA A 52 6.52 -5.74 2.96
C ALA A 52 5.41 -5.25 3.89
N PHE A 53 5.74 -5.00 5.15
CA PHE A 53 4.76 -4.52 6.12
C PHE A 53 4.32 -3.08 5.81
N ASP A 54 5.24 -2.21 5.44
CA ASP A 54 4.92 -0.85 5.04
C ASP A 54 4.00 -0.83 3.82
N ASN A 55 4.26 -1.71 2.85
CA ASN A 55 3.39 -1.87 1.68
C ASN A 55 2.01 -2.39 2.08
N HIS A 56 1.94 -3.31 3.05
CA HIS A 56 0.67 -3.79 3.57
C HIS A 56 -0.12 -2.67 4.25
N LEU A 57 0.55 -1.83 5.03
CA LEU A 57 -0.10 -0.67 5.66
C LEU A 57 -0.69 0.29 4.63
N ARG A 58 0.04 0.52 3.55
CA ARG A 58 -0.45 1.31 2.41
C ARG A 58 -1.60 0.59 1.72
N GLY A 59 -1.48 -0.72 1.56
CA GLY A 59 -2.49 -1.57 0.94
C GLY A 59 -3.76 -1.72 1.75
N ALA A 60 -3.74 -1.43 3.05
CA ALA A 60 -4.96 -1.38 3.85
C ALA A 60 -5.93 -0.32 3.32
N ASN A 61 -5.39 0.65 2.56
CA ASN A 61 -6.17 1.67 1.86
C ASN A 61 -6.10 1.46 0.35
N ALA A 62 -5.94 0.20 -0.09
CA ALA A 62 -5.75 -0.11 -1.51
C ALA A 62 -6.90 0.39 -2.39
N LEU A 63 -8.14 0.31 -1.88
CA LEU A 63 -9.31 0.84 -2.59
C LEU A 63 -9.20 2.35 -2.79
N ASP A 64 -8.73 3.07 -1.74
CA ASP A 64 -8.55 4.52 -1.83
C ASP A 64 -7.44 4.88 -2.81
N ILE A 65 -6.36 4.11 -2.80
CA ILE A 65 -5.24 4.31 -3.73
C ILE A 65 -5.70 4.09 -5.17
N GLU A 66 -6.44 3.03 -5.43
CA GLU A 66 -6.99 2.75 -6.76
C GLU A 66 -7.97 3.85 -7.19
N SER A 67 -8.83 4.29 -6.29
CA SER A 67 -9.76 5.41 -6.55
C SER A 67 -9.00 6.68 -6.88
N ILE A 68 -7.93 6.98 -6.14
CA ILE A 68 -7.09 8.16 -6.38
C ILE A 68 -6.41 8.05 -7.74
N LYS A 69 -5.87 6.89 -8.08
CA LYS A 69 -5.23 6.66 -9.38
C LYS A 69 -6.21 6.89 -10.53
N VAL A 70 -7.42 6.35 -10.41
CA VAL A 70 -8.47 6.54 -11.42
C VAL A 70 -8.85 8.01 -11.52
N ALA A 71 -9.06 8.68 -10.39
CA ALA A 71 -9.42 10.10 -10.36
C ALA A 71 -8.33 10.96 -11.02
N VAL A 72 -7.06 10.68 -10.73
CA VAL A 72 -5.94 11.40 -11.34
C VAL A 72 -5.89 11.18 -12.84
N LYS A 73 -6.11 9.96 -13.31
CA LYS A 73 -6.14 9.65 -14.75
C LYS A 73 -7.27 10.39 -15.45
N VAL A 74 -8.45 10.41 -14.86
CA VAL A 74 -9.62 11.12 -15.43
C VAL A 74 -9.36 12.61 -15.47
N ALA A 75 -8.86 13.20 -14.38
CA ALA A 75 -8.55 14.63 -14.33
C ALA A 75 -7.48 15.01 -15.36
N PHE A 76 -6.45 14.19 -15.51
CA PHE A 76 -5.39 14.40 -16.48
C PHE A 76 -5.93 14.35 -17.91
N LYS A 77 -6.82 13.39 -18.19
CA LYS A 77 -7.46 13.27 -19.49
C LYS A 77 -8.31 14.50 -19.82
N GLU A 78 -9.09 15.00 -18.86
CA GLU A 78 -9.89 16.21 -19.05
C GLU A 78 -9.02 17.43 -19.35
N VAL A 79 -7.91 17.60 -18.64
CA VAL A 79 -6.97 18.68 -18.90
C VAL A 79 -6.40 18.59 -20.32
N LEU A 80 -6.01 17.38 -20.74
CA LEU A 80 -5.52 17.18 -22.10
C LEU A 80 -6.56 17.50 -23.16
N GLU A 81 -7.81 17.12 -22.93
CA GLU A 81 -8.91 17.43 -23.86
C GLU A 81 -9.15 18.93 -23.97
N GLU A 82 -9.12 19.66 -22.85
CA GLU A 82 -9.24 21.12 -22.86
C GLU A 82 -8.08 21.80 -23.59
N MET A 83 -6.87 21.34 -23.35
CA MET A 83 -5.69 21.86 -24.05
C MET A 83 -5.79 21.62 -25.56
N ALA A 84 -6.27 20.46 -25.96
CA ALA A 84 -6.49 20.15 -27.37
C ALA A 84 -7.53 21.07 -28.01
N LYS A 85 -8.63 21.33 -27.28
CA LYS A 85 -9.67 22.26 -27.74
C LYS A 85 -9.11 23.68 -27.93
N GLU A 86 -8.33 24.16 -26.96
CA GLU A 86 -7.72 25.49 -27.05
C GLU A 86 -6.79 25.60 -28.25
N LEU A 87 -6.01 24.56 -28.53
CA LEU A 87 -5.13 24.54 -29.69
C LEU A 87 -5.93 24.59 -31.01
N VAL A 88 -7.02 23.87 -31.08
CA VAL A 88 -7.91 23.88 -32.27
C VAL A 88 -8.54 25.25 -32.42
N GLU A 89 -9.06 25.83 -31.36
CA GLU A 89 -9.65 27.17 -31.38
C GLU A 89 -8.64 28.24 -31.83
N ARG A 90 -7.42 28.17 -31.34
CA ARG A 90 -6.34 29.09 -31.74
C ARG A 90 -6.01 28.97 -33.22
N ARG A 91 -6.01 27.74 -33.76
CA ARG A 91 -5.80 27.52 -35.19
C ARG A 91 -6.93 28.11 -36.01
N LEU A 92 -8.18 27.97 -35.58
CA LEU A 92 -9.33 28.54 -36.24
C LEU A 92 -9.32 30.08 -36.17
N ALA A 93 -8.83 30.63 -35.06
CA ALA A 93 -8.76 32.07 -34.86
C ALA A 93 -7.66 32.75 -35.68
N THR A 94 -6.61 32.01 -36.06
CA THR A 94 -5.50 32.54 -36.84
C THR A 94 -5.65 32.44 -38.33
N ASN A 95 -6.74 31.93 -38.82
CA ASN A 95 -7.04 31.89 -40.26
C ASN A 95 -7.60 33.25 -40.72
#